data_b5b019fad57f763d4beadf179c1d06e0
#
_entry.id   b5b019fad57f763d4beadf179c1d06e0
#
_cell.length_a   1.000
_cell.length_b   1.000
_cell.length_c   1.000
_cell.angle_alpha   90.00
_cell.angle_beta   90.00
_cell.angle_gamma   90.00
#
_symmetry.space_group_name_H-M   'P 1'
#
loop_
_entity.id
_entity.type
_entity.pdbx_description
1 polymer ?
#
loop_
_entity_poly.entity_id
_entity_poly.type
_entity_poly.pdbx_seq_one_letter_code
_entity_poly.pdbx_strand_id
1 'polypeptide(L)'
;MSGKSERLMSLDVLRGFDMFWIIGGASLIIQLSQLESLSFLKPLAIQMTHVEFEGFRFYDLIFPLFMFISGVTIPYSLLSKREKGVPVKKLQMHVIKRALILVIFGILYNGALQKGFADLRYASVLGLIGVAYLIGATIVLQSKSIRTHVLWLAFIVILISTLQLFIPVPGYGAGWFDPVKGINAYLDQKLLPGRLVSGTFDRLGIVCMVSASMLILSGYFAGRLLRFSKLSGSRKALWMSAAGALLILIALILSPVYPIIKNLWTMTFNFLSAGISLILLALFYYVIDVKKIGGKVFSKILFFFQVIGLNSITIYMATRIIPFREVSRFFTGWLVAPLGEWIIILGAIVIEWYFLYFL
;
A
#
# COMPACT_ATOMS: atom_id res chain seq x y z
N MET A 1 -10.59 34.03 -7.01
CA MET A 1 -9.52 33.61 -6.07
C MET A 1 -9.05 32.23 -6.50
N SER A 2 -7.87 32.15 -7.10
CA SER A 2 -7.26 30.89 -7.56
C SER A 2 -6.80 30.09 -6.32
N GLY A 3 -7.62 29.15 -5.87
CA GLY A 3 -7.24 28.24 -4.79
C GLY A 3 -6.09 27.35 -5.26
N LYS A 4 -4.87 27.65 -4.84
CA LYS A 4 -3.81 26.64 -4.79
C LYS A 4 -4.41 25.42 -4.11
N SER A 5 -4.46 24.28 -4.77
CA SER A 5 -4.79 22.99 -4.16
C SER A 5 -3.83 22.85 -2.98
N GLU A 6 -4.33 23.08 -1.76
CA GLU A 6 -3.51 22.92 -0.56
C GLU A 6 -3.05 21.46 -0.50
N ARG A 7 -1.78 21.27 -0.76
CA ARG A 7 -1.15 19.97 -0.63
C ARG A 7 -1.10 19.62 0.84
N LEU A 8 -1.74 18.52 1.23
CA LEU A 8 -1.74 18.06 2.62
C LEU A 8 -0.35 17.45 2.94
N MET A 9 0.37 18.08 3.85
CA MET A 9 1.69 17.62 4.28
C MET A 9 1.61 16.24 4.94
N SER A 10 0.55 15.97 5.68
CA SER A 10 0.30 14.67 6.31
C SER A 10 0.30 13.51 5.32
N LEU A 11 -0.18 13.70 4.08
CA LEU A 11 -0.18 12.65 3.06
C LEU A 11 1.24 12.32 2.56
N ASP A 12 2.06 13.33 2.35
CA ASP A 12 3.44 13.11 1.90
C ASP A 12 4.26 12.46 3.00
N VAL A 13 4.09 12.90 4.25
CA VAL A 13 4.76 12.33 5.43
C VAL A 13 4.29 10.90 5.68
N LEU A 14 2.97 10.62 5.60
CA LEU A 14 2.44 9.27 5.79
C LEU A 14 2.94 8.31 4.71
N ARG A 15 3.05 8.77 3.45
CA ARG A 15 3.62 7.97 2.38
C ARG A 15 5.12 7.68 2.62
N GLY A 16 5.85 8.66 3.14
CA GLY A 16 7.25 8.49 3.50
C GLY A 16 7.44 7.56 4.69
N PHE A 17 6.59 7.67 5.70
CA PHE A 17 6.54 6.74 6.83
C PHE A 17 6.30 5.30 6.34
N ASP A 18 5.35 5.10 5.44
CA ASP A 18 5.04 3.81 4.85
C ASP A 18 6.25 3.24 4.07
N MET A 19 6.84 4.04 3.19
CA MET A 19 7.98 3.63 2.37
C MET A 19 9.25 3.38 3.19
N PHE A 20 9.47 4.09 4.29
CA PHE A 20 10.62 3.91 5.18
C PHE A 20 10.77 2.45 5.65
N TRP A 21 9.67 1.78 5.95
CA TRP A 21 9.70 0.37 6.37
C TRP A 21 10.17 -0.55 5.25
N ILE A 22 9.84 -0.23 3.99
CA ILE A 22 10.24 -1.01 2.81
C ILE A 22 11.74 -0.85 2.53
N ILE A 23 12.26 0.37 2.58
CA ILE A 23 13.63 0.66 2.18
C ILE A 23 14.69 0.23 3.20
N GLY A 24 14.31 -0.07 4.44
CA GLY A 24 15.27 -0.56 5.41
C GLY A 24 14.81 -0.51 6.86
N GLY A 25 13.80 0.30 7.20
CA GLY A 25 13.34 0.49 8.58
C GLY A 25 12.99 -0.83 9.28
N ALA A 26 12.26 -1.72 8.59
CA ALA A 26 11.93 -3.04 9.13
C ALA A 26 13.18 -3.89 9.37
N SER A 27 14.07 -3.94 8.40
CA SER A 27 15.34 -4.69 8.52
C SER A 27 16.22 -4.14 9.65
N LEU A 28 16.22 -2.82 9.85
CA LEU A 28 16.97 -2.19 10.94
C LEU A 28 16.47 -2.66 12.31
N ILE A 29 15.16 -2.63 12.54
CA ILE A 29 14.56 -3.12 13.79
C ILE A 29 14.87 -4.59 14.02
N ILE A 30 14.76 -5.42 12.97
CA ILE A 30 15.06 -6.86 13.06
C ILE A 30 16.52 -7.07 13.47
N GLN A 31 17.48 -6.38 12.87
CA GLN A 31 18.89 -6.52 13.21
C GLN A 31 19.22 -5.98 14.60
N LEU A 32 18.66 -4.83 14.98
CA LEU A 32 18.85 -4.28 16.32
C LEU A 32 18.31 -5.21 17.40
N SER A 33 17.22 -5.94 17.15
CA SER A 33 16.63 -6.89 18.10
C SER A 33 17.50 -8.12 18.37
N GLN A 34 18.53 -8.36 17.56
CA GLN A 34 19.49 -9.46 17.73
C GLN A 34 20.60 -9.12 18.74
N LEU A 35 20.79 -7.85 19.05
CA LEU A 35 21.70 -7.40 20.09
C LEU A 35 21.11 -7.73 21.47
N GLU A 36 21.91 -8.32 22.37
CA GLU A 36 21.46 -8.68 23.72
C GLU A 36 20.91 -7.48 24.48
N SER A 37 21.59 -6.32 24.41
CA SER A 37 21.19 -5.06 25.02
C SER A 37 19.86 -4.50 24.52
N LEU A 38 19.41 -4.92 23.33
CA LEU A 38 18.20 -4.45 22.65
C LEU A 38 17.17 -5.58 22.46
N SER A 39 17.29 -6.68 23.21
CA SER A 39 16.39 -7.84 23.14
C SER A 39 14.92 -7.50 23.39
N PHE A 40 14.63 -6.39 24.08
CA PHE A 40 13.26 -5.87 24.25
C PHE A 40 12.59 -5.46 22.93
N LEU A 41 13.35 -5.30 21.84
CA LEU A 41 12.80 -5.04 20.50
C LEU A 41 12.28 -6.30 19.80
N LYS A 42 12.49 -7.51 20.31
CA LYS A 42 12.03 -8.77 19.69
C LYS A 42 10.54 -8.78 19.34
N PRO A 43 9.61 -8.34 20.23
CA PRO A 43 8.19 -8.27 19.87
C PRO A 43 7.91 -7.32 18.69
N LEU A 44 8.64 -6.19 18.62
CA LEU A 44 8.53 -5.26 17.51
C LEU A 44 9.12 -5.86 16.21
N ALA A 45 10.25 -6.56 16.30
CA ALA A 45 10.87 -7.24 15.16
C ALA A 45 9.93 -8.29 14.54
N ILE A 46 9.14 -9.01 15.35
CA ILE A 46 8.12 -9.93 14.87
C ILE A 46 7.08 -9.19 14.03
N GLN A 47 6.66 -7.99 14.44
CA GLN A 47 5.72 -7.15 13.68
C GLN A 47 6.31 -6.64 12.35
N MET A 48 7.64 -6.64 12.19
CA MET A 48 8.34 -6.25 10.97
C MET A 48 8.51 -7.40 9.96
N THR A 49 7.90 -8.54 10.21
CA THR A 49 7.88 -9.71 9.31
C THR A 49 6.45 -9.98 8.83
N HIS A 50 6.31 -10.69 7.71
CA HIS A 50 4.99 -11.16 7.27
C HIS A 50 4.51 -12.35 8.10
N VAL A 51 3.18 -12.49 8.25
CA VAL A 51 2.60 -13.78 8.65
C VAL A 51 2.81 -14.80 7.54
N GLU A 52 2.87 -16.09 7.89
CA GLU A 52 3.04 -17.15 6.89
C GLU A 52 1.85 -17.22 5.95
N PHE A 53 0.63 -17.26 6.47
CA PHE A 53 -0.58 -17.33 5.66
C PHE A 53 -1.76 -16.57 6.29
N GLU A 54 -2.30 -17.03 7.42
CA GLU A 54 -3.43 -16.41 8.13
C GLU A 54 -2.95 -15.51 9.27
N GLY A 55 -3.65 -14.39 9.47
CA GLY A 55 -3.36 -13.41 10.50
C GLY A 55 -2.90 -12.07 9.93
N PHE A 56 -2.34 -11.23 10.80
CA PHE A 56 -1.95 -9.87 10.45
C PHE A 56 -0.79 -9.40 11.34
N ARG A 57 0.26 -8.87 10.74
CA ARG A 57 1.33 -8.12 11.40
C ARG A 57 1.44 -6.73 10.81
N PHE A 58 2.09 -5.82 11.52
CA PHE A 58 2.25 -4.44 11.05
C PHE A 58 2.84 -4.37 9.63
N TYR A 59 3.82 -5.21 9.31
CA TYR A 59 4.45 -5.21 7.99
C TYR A 59 3.51 -5.64 6.85
N ASP A 60 2.40 -6.31 7.17
CA ASP A 60 1.35 -6.65 6.20
C ASP A 60 0.50 -5.45 5.80
N LEU A 61 0.49 -4.38 6.62
CA LEU A 61 -0.21 -3.14 6.34
C LEU A 61 0.46 -2.28 5.26
N ILE A 62 1.80 -2.34 5.14
CA ILE A 62 2.60 -1.39 4.36
C ILE A 62 2.08 -1.25 2.93
N PHE A 63 1.91 -2.36 2.23
CA PHE A 63 1.41 -2.34 0.87
C PHE A 63 -0.07 -1.86 0.73
N PRO A 64 -1.03 -2.34 1.52
CA PRO A 64 -2.38 -1.79 1.60
C PRO A 64 -2.45 -0.29 1.89
N LEU A 65 -1.63 0.21 2.82
CA LEU A 65 -1.56 1.63 3.19
C LEU A 65 -1.14 2.49 2.00
N PHE A 66 -0.12 2.05 1.24
CA PHE A 66 0.31 2.76 0.03
C PHE A 66 -0.82 2.87 -1.00
N MET A 67 -1.61 1.81 -1.18
CA MET A 67 -2.77 1.81 -2.07
C MET A 67 -3.88 2.74 -1.57
N PHE A 68 -4.19 2.67 -0.28
CA PHE A 68 -5.14 3.56 0.36
C PHE A 68 -4.75 5.04 0.17
N ILE A 69 -3.48 5.41 0.42
CA ILE A 69 -2.97 6.78 0.19
C ILE A 69 -3.11 7.19 -1.28
N SER A 70 -2.86 6.26 -2.22
CA SER A 70 -3.07 6.53 -3.65
C SER A 70 -4.52 6.89 -3.96
N GLY A 71 -5.49 6.24 -3.30
CA GLY A 71 -6.91 6.59 -3.34
C GLY A 71 -7.20 7.97 -2.75
N VAL A 72 -6.62 8.30 -1.58
CA VAL A 72 -6.78 9.61 -0.92
C VAL A 72 -6.37 10.77 -1.83
N THR A 73 -5.41 10.55 -2.72
CA THR A 73 -4.95 11.60 -3.65
C THR A 73 -5.88 11.86 -4.84
N ILE A 74 -6.83 10.97 -5.16
CA ILE A 74 -7.74 11.11 -6.33
C ILE A 74 -8.53 12.44 -6.31
N PRO A 75 -9.16 12.85 -5.20
CA PRO A 75 -9.85 14.14 -5.12
C PRO A 75 -8.94 15.33 -5.40
N TYR A 76 -7.71 15.30 -4.95
CA TYR A 76 -6.74 16.39 -5.10
C TYR A 76 -6.08 16.43 -6.49
N SER A 77 -5.99 15.31 -7.18
CA SER A 77 -5.35 15.20 -8.49
C SER A 77 -6.36 15.15 -9.63
N LEU A 78 -7.10 14.05 -9.78
CA LEU A 78 -8.01 13.81 -10.91
C LEU A 78 -9.24 14.72 -10.85
N LEU A 79 -9.91 14.79 -9.69
CA LEU A 79 -11.12 15.62 -9.57
C LEU A 79 -10.78 17.11 -9.65
N SER A 80 -9.64 17.55 -9.10
CA SER A 80 -9.17 18.94 -9.27
C SER A 80 -8.96 19.32 -10.74
N LYS A 81 -8.38 18.42 -11.56
CA LYS A 81 -8.23 18.64 -13.00
C LYS A 81 -9.58 18.66 -13.73
N ARG A 82 -10.52 17.78 -13.32
CA ARG A 82 -11.88 17.73 -13.85
C ARG A 82 -12.63 19.03 -13.59
N GLU A 83 -12.53 19.60 -12.38
CA GLU A 83 -13.11 20.89 -12.00
C GLU A 83 -12.53 22.05 -12.82
N LYS A 84 -11.28 21.96 -13.23
CA LYS A 84 -10.61 22.91 -14.15
C LYS A 84 -10.98 22.71 -15.62
N GLY A 85 -11.97 21.86 -15.93
CA GLY A 85 -12.48 21.65 -17.28
C GLY A 85 -11.72 20.62 -18.11
N VAL A 86 -10.77 19.85 -17.54
CA VAL A 86 -10.10 18.81 -18.32
C VAL A 86 -11.10 17.69 -18.63
N PRO A 87 -11.26 17.30 -19.94
CA PRO A 87 -12.21 16.30 -20.36
C PRO A 87 -11.96 14.94 -19.68
N VAL A 88 -13.04 14.25 -19.29
CA VAL A 88 -12.97 12.92 -18.64
C VAL A 88 -12.17 11.92 -19.47
N LYS A 89 -12.33 11.92 -20.80
CA LYS A 89 -11.57 11.05 -21.71
C LYS A 89 -10.05 11.25 -21.57
N LYS A 90 -9.59 12.51 -21.44
CA LYS A 90 -8.16 12.82 -21.23
C LYS A 90 -7.67 12.36 -19.87
N LEU A 91 -8.49 12.51 -18.82
CA LEU A 91 -8.19 12.01 -17.47
C LEU A 91 -8.15 10.48 -17.44
N GLN A 92 -9.09 9.81 -18.11
CA GLN A 92 -9.11 8.36 -18.23
C GLN A 92 -7.86 7.83 -18.94
N MET A 93 -7.43 8.48 -20.01
CA MET A 93 -6.19 8.11 -20.69
C MET A 93 -4.96 8.28 -19.79
N HIS A 94 -4.95 9.31 -18.95
CA HIS A 94 -3.89 9.51 -17.96
C HIS A 94 -3.87 8.38 -16.91
N VAL A 95 -5.03 7.94 -16.45
CA VAL A 95 -5.16 6.80 -15.51
C VAL A 95 -4.67 5.51 -16.18
N ILE A 96 -5.07 5.24 -17.41
CA ILE A 96 -4.63 4.05 -18.17
C ILE A 96 -3.10 4.08 -18.36
N LYS A 97 -2.53 5.20 -18.82
CA LYS A 97 -1.07 5.34 -18.98
C LYS A 97 -0.33 5.07 -17.68
N ARG A 98 -0.81 5.63 -16.56
CA ARG A 98 -0.20 5.38 -15.25
C ARG A 98 -0.26 3.90 -14.87
N ALA A 99 -1.39 3.25 -15.07
CA ALA A 99 -1.54 1.82 -14.78
C ALA A 99 -0.59 0.96 -15.63
N LEU A 100 -0.51 1.24 -16.93
CA LEU A 100 0.40 0.54 -17.85
C LEU A 100 1.88 0.73 -17.46
N ILE A 101 2.28 1.95 -17.13
CA ILE A 101 3.66 2.23 -16.67
C ILE A 101 3.96 1.42 -15.40
N LEU A 102 3.03 1.36 -14.44
CA LEU A 102 3.22 0.59 -13.21
C LEU A 102 3.30 -0.91 -13.49
N VAL A 103 2.49 -1.45 -14.39
CA VAL A 103 2.58 -2.85 -14.82
C VAL A 103 3.94 -3.14 -15.45
N ILE A 104 4.39 -2.29 -16.38
CA ILE A 104 5.70 -2.43 -17.04
C ILE A 104 6.83 -2.37 -16.00
N PHE A 105 6.82 -1.40 -15.10
CA PHE A 105 7.81 -1.30 -14.04
C PHE A 105 7.80 -2.53 -13.12
N GLY A 106 6.61 -3.08 -12.83
CA GLY A 106 6.49 -4.31 -12.07
C GLY A 106 7.10 -5.54 -12.78
N ILE A 107 6.91 -5.65 -14.08
CA ILE A 107 7.51 -6.69 -14.92
C ILE A 107 9.04 -6.54 -14.93
N LEU A 108 9.55 -5.32 -15.10
CA LEU A 108 10.98 -5.03 -15.03
C LEU A 108 11.56 -5.35 -13.65
N TYR A 109 10.87 -4.98 -12.58
CA TYR A 109 11.25 -5.29 -11.20
C TYR A 109 11.38 -6.80 -10.95
N ASN A 110 10.51 -7.61 -11.54
CA ASN A 110 10.55 -9.07 -11.46
C ASN A 110 11.69 -9.70 -12.28
N GLY A 111 12.51 -8.89 -12.96
CA GLY A 111 13.74 -9.33 -13.61
C GLY A 111 13.58 -9.69 -15.09
N ALA A 112 12.60 -9.11 -15.81
CA ALA A 112 12.40 -9.35 -17.25
C ALA A 112 13.66 -9.10 -18.09
N LEU A 113 14.45 -8.07 -17.73
CA LEU A 113 15.71 -7.77 -18.44
C LEU A 113 16.84 -8.73 -18.09
N GLN A 114 16.78 -9.42 -16.94
CA GLN A 114 17.83 -10.35 -16.49
C GLN A 114 17.54 -11.78 -16.90
N LYS A 115 16.26 -12.22 -16.84
CA LYS A 115 15.83 -13.61 -17.01
C LYS A 115 15.11 -13.86 -18.33
N GLY A 116 14.82 -12.80 -19.10
CA GLY A 116 13.96 -12.90 -20.28
C GLY A 116 12.49 -13.10 -19.93
N PHE A 117 11.68 -13.43 -20.92
CA PHE A 117 10.20 -13.51 -20.80
C PHE A 117 9.68 -14.94 -20.67
N ALA A 118 10.49 -15.98 -20.87
CA ALA A 118 10.03 -17.37 -20.93
C ALA A 118 9.53 -17.90 -19.56
N ASP A 119 10.23 -17.56 -18.46
CA ASP A 119 9.84 -17.95 -17.07
C ASP A 119 9.59 -16.71 -16.21
N LEU A 120 8.94 -15.71 -16.78
CA LEU A 120 8.68 -14.45 -16.10
C LEU A 120 7.43 -14.52 -15.24
N ARG A 121 7.50 -13.99 -14.03
CA ARG A 121 6.33 -13.70 -13.20
C ARG A 121 5.76 -12.35 -13.61
N TYR A 122 4.57 -12.33 -14.22
CA TYR A 122 3.89 -11.10 -14.63
C TYR A 122 3.18 -10.37 -13.48
N ALA A 123 2.67 -11.11 -12.50
CA ALA A 123 2.11 -10.52 -11.29
C ALA A 123 3.19 -9.81 -10.48
N SER A 124 2.93 -8.56 -10.09
CA SER A 124 3.90 -7.72 -9.39
C SER A 124 3.21 -6.74 -8.46
N VAL A 125 3.94 -6.24 -7.44
CA VAL A 125 3.43 -5.22 -6.51
C VAL A 125 2.96 -3.97 -7.26
N LEU A 126 3.79 -3.43 -8.17
CA LEU A 126 3.42 -2.25 -8.96
C LEU A 126 2.28 -2.54 -9.94
N GLY A 127 2.23 -3.76 -10.51
CA GLY A 127 1.14 -4.20 -11.36
C GLY A 127 -0.20 -4.22 -10.62
N LEU A 128 -0.23 -4.79 -9.41
CA LEU A 128 -1.43 -4.81 -8.58
C LEU A 128 -1.87 -3.38 -8.20
N ILE A 129 -0.94 -2.49 -7.81
CA ILE A 129 -1.24 -1.07 -7.56
C ILE A 129 -1.83 -0.43 -8.83
N GLY A 130 -1.22 -0.67 -9.99
CA GLY A 130 -1.65 -0.11 -11.27
C GLY A 130 -3.07 -0.51 -11.64
N VAL A 131 -3.38 -1.80 -11.57
CA VAL A 131 -4.71 -2.35 -11.91
C VAL A 131 -5.77 -1.90 -10.89
N ALA A 132 -5.48 -2.00 -9.60
CA ALA A 132 -6.42 -1.55 -8.58
C ALA A 132 -6.71 -0.04 -8.67
N TYR A 133 -5.68 0.77 -8.95
CA TYR A 133 -5.84 2.21 -9.20
C TYR A 133 -6.64 2.48 -10.47
N LEU A 134 -6.42 1.72 -11.55
CA LEU A 134 -7.20 1.83 -12.77
C LEU A 134 -8.69 1.60 -12.50
N ILE A 135 -9.03 0.53 -11.78
CA ILE A 135 -10.42 0.21 -11.41
C ILE A 135 -11.02 1.34 -10.58
N GLY A 136 -10.41 1.68 -9.44
CA GLY A 136 -10.94 2.69 -8.52
C GLY A 136 -11.05 4.09 -9.14
N ALA A 137 -10.01 4.54 -9.85
CA ALA A 137 -10.02 5.85 -10.50
C ALA A 137 -11.01 5.93 -11.66
N THR A 138 -11.21 4.85 -12.43
CA THR A 138 -12.22 4.78 -13.50
C THR A 138 -13.62 4.91 -12.91
N ILE A 139 -13.94 4.17 -11.85
CA ILE A 139 -15.23 4.28 -11.14
C ILE A 139 -15.50 5.74 -10.74
N VAL A 140 -14.50 6.41 -10.16
CA VAL A 140 -14.63 7.81 -9.72
C VAL A 140 -14.80 8.78 -10.89
N LEU A 141 -14.13 8.54 -12.03
CA LEU A 141 -14.22 9.40 -13.20
C LEU A 141 -15.53 9.22 -13.98
N GLN A 142 -16.11 8.03 -14.02
CA GLN A 142 -17.33 7.73 -14.79
C GLN A 142 -18.60 8.30 -14.15
N SER A 143 -18.60 8.62 -12.86
CA SER A 143 -19.75 9.21 -12.17
C SER A 143 -19.35 10.44 -11.35
N LYS A 144 -20.30 11.34 -11.14
CA LYS A 144 -20.22 12.44 -10.16
C LYS A 144 -20.92 12.09 -8.84
N SER A 145 -21.78 11.08 -8.86
CA SER A 145 -22.61 10.69 -7.74
C SER A 145 -21.84 9.87 -6.71
N ILE A 146 -21.85 10.34 -5.47
CA ILE A 146 -21.26 9.57 -4.36
C ILE A 146 -21.99 8.23 -4.14
N ARG A 147 -23.31 8.20 -4.38
CA ARG A 147 -24.11 6.97 -4.28
C ARG A 147 -23.59 5.90 -5.23
N THR A 148 -23.27 6.26 -6.48
CA THR A 148 -22.70 5.34 -7.46
C THR A 148 -21.34 4.81 -6.99
N HIS A 149 -20.48 5.63 -6.39
CA HIS A 149 -19.19 5.18 -5.87
C HIS A 149 -19.34 4.22 -4.69
N VAL A 150 -20.33 4.45 -3.80
CA VAL A 150 -20.67 3.54 -2.70
C VAL A 150 -21.20 2.21 -3.23
N LEU A 151 -22.09 2.24 -4.25
CA LEU A 151 -22.61 1.03 -4.88
C LEU A 151 -21.50 0.19 -5.53
N TRP A 152 -20.54 0.83 -6.20
CA TRP A 152 -19.38 0.13 -6.75
C TRP A 152 -18.48 -0.46 -5.67
N LEU A 153 -18.25 0.26 -4.57
CA LEU A 153 -17.51 -0.29 -3.43
C LEU A 153 -18.23 -1.52 -2.86
N ALA A 154 -19.54 -1.42 -2.63
CA ALA A 154 -20.34 -2.53 -2.16
C ALA A 154 -20.34 -3.71 -3.15
N PHE A 155 -20.44 -3.43 -4.44
CA PHE A 155 -20.37 -4.45 -5.49
C PHE A 155 -19.02 -5.21 -5.45
N ILE A 156 -17.89 -4.51 -5.32
CA ILE A 156 -16.56 -5.16 -5.22
C ILE A 156 -16.48 -6.03 -3.98
N VAL A 157 -16.96 -5.52 -2.83
CA VAL A 157 -16.99 -6.29 -1.57
C VAL A 157 -17.83 -7.55 -1.72
N ILE A 158 -19.04 -7.43 -2.25
CA ILE A 158 -19.94 -8.57 -2.47
C ILE A 158 -19.34 -9.55 -3.49
N LEU A 159 -18.85 -9.05 -4.62
CA LEU A 159 -18.26 -9.88 -5.67
C LEU A 159 -17.13 -10.75 -5.13
N ILE A 160 -16.13 -10.13 -4.47
CA ILE A 160 -14.97 -10.87 -3.97
C ILE A 160 -15.36 -11.82 -2.83
N SER A 161 -16.23 -11.39 -1.91
CA SER A 161 -16.72 -12.27 -0.84
C SER A 161 -17.49 -13.47 -1.41
N THR A 162 -18.34 -13.23 -2.41
CA THR A 162 -19.09 -14.32 -3.09
C THR A 162 -18.15 -15.28 -3.81
N LEU A 163 -17.15 -14.75 -4.54
CA LEU A 163 -16.15 -15.59 -5.22
C LEU A 163 -15.39 -16.47 -4.23
N GLN A 164 -14.93 -15.93 -3.13
CA GLN A 164 -14.07 -16.65 -2.18
C GLN A 164 -14.85 -17.58 -1.24
N LEU A 165 -16.10 -17.26 -0.89
CA LEU A 165 -16.89 -18.04 0.06
C LEU A 165 -17.80 -19.09 -0.61
N PHE A 166 -18.38 -18.78 -1.77
CA PHE A 166 -19.51 -19.54 -2.30
C PHE A 166 -19.29 -20.13 -3.69
N ILE A 167 -18.30 -19.65 -4.47
CA ILE A 167 -18.08 -20.21 -5.80
C ILE A 167 -17.26 -21.48 -5.70
N PRO A 168 -17.82 -22.63 -6.17
CA PRO A 168 -17.12 -23.91 -6.09
C PRO A 168 -15.97 -24.00 -7.10
N VAL A 169 -14.84 -24.54 -6.64
CA VAL A 169 -13.72 -24.91 -7.49
C VAL A 169 -13.90 -26.38 -7.93
N PRO A 170 -13.77 -26.69 -9.24
CA PRO A 170 -13.89 -28.06 -9.73
C PRO A 170 -12.95 -29.02 -8.97
N GLY A 171 -13.56 -30.10 -8.43
CA GLY A 171 -12.85 -31.12 -7.65
C GLY A 171 -12.66 -30.80 -6.16
N TYR A 172 -12.92 -29.56 -5.69
CA TYR A 172 -12.68 -29.17 -4.29
C TYR A 172 -13.90 -28.57 -3.58
N GLY A 173 -14.89 -28.03 -4.32
CA GLY A 173 -16.05 -27.33 -3.73
C GLY A 173 -15.76 -25.84 -3.45
N ALA A 174 -16.57 -25.21 -2.58
CA ALA A 174 -16.52 -23.79 -2.27
C ALA A 174 -15.88 -23.50 -0.90
N GLY A 175 -15.49 -22.23 -0.68
CA GLY A 175 -15.04 -21.73 0.65
C GLY A 175 -13.65 -22.17 1.08
N TRP A 176 -12.80 -22.59 0.16
CA TRP A 176 -11.41 -22.96 0.47
C TRP A 176 -10.49 -21.76 0.46
N PHE A 177 -9.97 -21.41 1.63
CA PHE A 177 -8.91 -20.41 1.80
C PHE A 177 -7.53 -21.08 1.78
N ASP A 178 -7.19 -21.69 0.65
CA ASP A 178 -6.03 -22.57 0.49
C ASP A 178 -5.25 -22.22 -0.77
N PRO A 179 -3.90 -22.33 -0.77
CA PRO A 179 -3.06 -22.03 -1.93
C PRO A 179 -3.30 -22.89 -3.16
N VAL A 180 -3.94 -24.05 -3.02
CA VAL A 180 -4.18 -25.02 -4.10
C VAL A 180 -5.66 -25.12 -4.44
N LYS A 181 -6.51 -25.24 -3.42
CA LYS A 181 -7.95 -25.55 -3.55
C LYS A 181 -8.82 -24.30 -3.69
N GLY A 182 -8.26 -23.12 -3.36
CA GLY A 182 -9.01 -21.86 -3.35
C GLY A 182 -9.31 -21.32 -4.75
N ILE A 183 -10.36 -20.50 -4.84
CA ILE A 183 -10.78 -19.84 -6.09
C ILE A 183 -9.70 -18.93 -6.67
N ASN A 184 -8.87 -18.31 -5.82
CA ASN A 184 -7.73 -17.49 -6.26
C ASN A 184 -6.76 -18.35 -7.08
N ALA A 185 -6.38 -19.53 -6.57
CA ALA A 185 -5.49 -20.45 -7.26
C ALA A 185 -6.07 -20.93 -8.59
N TYR A 186 -7.34 -21.31 -8.60
CA TYR A 186 -8.02 -21.75 -9.83
C TYR A 186 -8.03 -20.69 -10.92
N LEU A 187 -8.35 -19.44 -10.58
CA LEU A 187 -8.40 -18.34 -11.53
C LEU A 187 -6.99 -17.91 -11.98
N ASP A 188 -6.01 -17.89 -11.08
CA ASP A 188 -4.64 -17.53 -11.44
C ASP A 188 -4.02 -18.56 -12.41
N GLN A 189 -4.23 -19.86 -12.19
CA GLN A 189 -3.75 -20.90 -13.11
C GLN A 189 -4.40 -20.83 -14.50
N LYS A 190 -5.65 -20.34 -14.60
CA LYS A 190 -6.38 -20.25 -15.87
C LYS A 190 -6.11 -18.95 -16.63
N LEU A 191 -5.89 -17.84 -15.93
CA LEU A 191 -5.95 -16.51 -16.52
C LEU A 191 -4.64 -15.73 -16.41
N LEU A 192 -3.78 -16.05 -15.42
CA LEU A 192 -2.55 -15.30 -15.22
C LEU A 192 -1.42 -15.92 -16.06
N PRO A 193 -0.78 -15.15 -16.95
CA PRO A 193 0.32 -15.67 -17.76
C PRO A 193 1.61 -15.81 -16.94
N GLY A 194 2.46 -16.73 -17.39
CA GLY A 194 3.80 -16.94 -16.85
C GLY A 194 3.83 -17.70 -15.52
N ARG A 195 4.93 -17.53 -14.80
CA ARG A 195 5.15 -18.25 -13.55
C ARG A 195 4.36 -17.64 -12.38
N LEU A 196 3.68 -18.48 -11.60
CA LEU A 196 3.05 -18.12 -10.33
C LEU A 196 4.07 -18.23 -9.18
N VAL A 197 4.01 -17.30 -8.21
CA VAL A 197 5.00 -17.26 -7.11
C VAL A 197 5.01 -18.52 -6.24
N SER A 198 3.86 -19.12 -6.02
CA SER A 198 3.71 -20.33 -5.20
C SER A 198 3.44 -21.59 -6.05
N GLY A 199 3.67 -21.52 -7.37
CA GLY A 199 3.39 -22.62 -8.31
C GLY A 199 1.91 -22.76 -8.65
N THR A 200 1.03 -22.70 -7.69
CA THR A 200 -0.44 -22.87 -7.85
C THR A 200 -1.23 -21.57 -7.83
N PHE A 201 -0.74 -20.54 -7.14
CA PHE A 201 -1.38 -19.22 -7.09
C PHE A 201 -0.35 -18.09 -6.98
N ASP A 202 -0.80 -16.85 -7.19
CA ASP A 202 0.00 -15.66 -6.97
C ASP A 202 -0.66 -14.72 -5.96
N ARG A 203 0.12 -14.27 -4.94
CA ARG A 203 -0.34 -13.30 -3.92
C ARG A 203 -0.74 -11.95 -4.51
N LEU A 204 -0.43 -11.72 -5.78
CA LEU A 204 -0.69 -10.51 -6.54
C LEU A 204 -1.52 -10.83 -7.79
N GLY A 205 -2.27 -11.96 -7.74
CA GLY A 205 -3.07 -12.51 -8.82
C GLY A 205 -4.33 -11.69 -9.14
N ILE A 206 -5.14 -12.21 -10.05
CA ILE A 206 -6.26 -11.46 -10.64
C ILE A 206 -7.32 -11.09 -9.60
N VAL A 207 -7.72 -12.06 -8.76
CA VAL A 207 -8.69 -11.80 -7.67
C VAL A 207 -8.14 -10.76 -6.70
N CYS A 208 -6.83 -10.86 -6.38
CA CYS A 208 -6.15 -9.90 -5.50
C CYS A 208 -6.15 -8.48 -6.10
N MET A 209 -5.92 -8.33 -7.41
CA MET A 209 -5.94 -7.04 -8.11
C MET A 209 -7.31 -6.35 -8.03
N VAL A 210 -8.40 -7.11 -8.23
CA VAL A 210 -9.76 -6.57 -8.11
C VAL A 210 -10.09 -6.26 -6.66
N SER A 211 -9.79 -7.17 -5.74
CA SER A 211 -10.02 -7.02 -4.30
C SER A 211 -9.34 -5.77 -3.74
N ALA A 212 -8.11 -5.52 -4.12
CA ALA A 212 -7.30 -4.37 -3.69
C ALA A 212 -7.88 -3.01 -4.13
N SER A 213 -8.74 -2.96 -5.16
CA SER A 213 -9.41 -1.72 -5.56
C SER A 213 -10.35 -1.17 -4.49
N MET A 214 -10.79 -2.00 -3.56
CA MET A 214 -11.52 -1.59 -2.35
C MET A 214 -10.71 -0.60 -1.51
N LEU A 215 -9.39 -0.81 -1.37
CA LEU A 215 -8.52 0.12 -0.63
C LEU A 215 -8.38 1.47 -1.34
N ILE A 216 -8.29 1.47 -2.67
CA ILE A 216 -8.27 2.70 -3.47
C ILE A 216 -9.57 3.50 -3.26
N LEU A 217 -10.73 2.84 -3.30
CA LEU A 217 -12.02 3.50 -3.08
C LEU A 217 -12.19 3.97 -1.64
N SER A 218 -11.75 3.19 -0.65
CA SER A 218 -11.76 3.61 0.76
C SER A 218 -10.90 4.86 0.97
N GLY A 219 -9.70 4.88 0.38
CA GLY A 219 -8.86 6.07 0.36
C GLY A 219 -9.51 7.25 -0.35
N TYR A 220 -10.18 7.03 -1.48
CA TYR A 220 -10.93 8.08 -2.17
C TYR A 220 -12.01 8.70 -1.29
N PHE A 221 -12.77 7.92 -0.52
CA PHE A 221 -13.77 8.47 0.40
C PHE A 221 -13.13 9.31 1.51
N ALA A 222 -12.01 8.87 2.07
CA ALA A 222 -11.24 9.66 3.05
C ALA A 222 -10.73 10.97 2.44
N GLY A 223 -10.14 10.94 1.25
CA GLY A 223 -9.71 12.13 0.53
C GLY A 223 -10.84 13.09 0.18
N ARG A 224 -12.01 12.53 -0.15
CA ARG A 224 -13.23 13.32 -0.38
C ARG A 224 -13.72 14.00 0.89
N LEU A 225 -13.72 13.31 2.03
CA LEU A 225 -14.04 13.88 3.33
C LEU A 225 -13.09 15.03 3.67
N LEU A 226 -11.80 14.84 3.47
CA LEU A 226 -10.78 15.85 3.74
C LEU A 226 -10.96 17.09 2.85
N ARG A 227 -11.21 16.91 1.54
CA ARG A 227 -11.26 18.02 0.58
C ARG A 227 -12.60 18.77 0.54
N PHE A 228 -13.71 18.04 0.52
CA PHE A 228 -15.02 18.64 0.21
C PHE A 228 -15.94 18.85 1.42
N SER A 229 -15.63 18.26 2.57
CA SER A 229 -16.44 18.44 3.77
C SER A 229 -16.18 19.80 4.40
N LYS A 230 -17.26 20.45 4.86
CA LYS A 230 -17.23 21.70 5.63
C LYS A 230 -16.95 21.49 7.12
N LEU A 231 -16.75 20.24 7.57
CA LEU A 231 -16.43 19.92 8.96
C LEU A 231 -15.10 20.53 9.37
N SER A 232 -14.95 20.84 10.66
CA SER A 232 -13.66 21.24 11.23
C SER A 232 -12.63 20.10 11.10
N GLY A 233 -11.34 20.44 11.08
CA GLY A 233 -10.26 19.44 10.95
C GLY A 233 -10.36 18.34 12.01
N SER A 234 -10.62 18.71 13.28
CA SER A 234 -10.80 17.73 14.36
C SER A 234 -11.99 16.79 14.13
N ARG A 235 -13.11 17.30 13.62
CA ARG A 235 -14.26 16.46 13.27
C ARG A 235 -13.97 15.52 12.11
N LYS A 236 -13.21 15.97 11.08
CA LYS A 236 -12.77 15.10 9.98
C LYS A 236 -11.91 13.95 10.50
N ALA A 237 -10.94 14.25 11.38
CA ALA A 237 -10.09 13.22 11.99
C ALA A 237 -10.94 12.24 12.83
N LEU A 238 -11.89 12.73 13.63
CA LEU A 238 -12.79 11.88 14.41
C LEU A 238 -13.63 10.94 13.54
N TRP A 239 -14.22 11.44 12.45
CA TRP A 239 -14.99 10.61 11.53
C TRP A 239 -14.16 9.55 10.82
N MET A 240 -12.93 9.89 10.42
CA MET A 240 -11.99 8.89 9.85
C MET A 240 -11.62 7.83 10.87
N SER A 241 -11.33 8.22 12.12
CA SER A 241 -11.01 7.26 13.21
C SER A 241 -12.21 6.36 13.53
N ALA A 242 -13.42 6.93 13.62
CA ALA A 242 -14.62 6.15 13.88
C ALA A 242 -14.94 5.16 12.75
N ALA A 243 -14.84 5.60 11.49
CA ALA A 243 -15.00 4.71 10.34
C ALA A 243 -13.90 3.63 10.31
N GLY A 244 -12.67 3.98 10.66
CA GLY A 244 -11.57 3.02 10.77
C GLY A 244 -11.82 1.98 11.85
N ALA A 245 -12.25 2.38 13.05
CA ALA A 245 -12.60 1.48 14.13
C ALA A 245 -13.76 0.54 13.76
N LEU A 246 -14.77 1.05 13.06
CA LEU A 246 -15.88 0.25 12.56
C LEU A 246 -15.41 -0.83 11.56
N LEU A 247 -14.53 -0.48 10.60
CA LEU A 247 -14.00 -1.45 9.65
C LEU A 247 -13.15 -2.52 10.32
N ILE A 248 -12.34 -2.16 11.32
CA ILE A 248 -11.58 -3.13 12.13
C ILE A 248 -12.55 -4.07 12.86
N LEU A 249 -13.58 -3.54 13.48
CA LEU A 249 -14.57 -4.34 14.20
C LEU A 249 -15.27 -5.33 13.24
N ILE A 250 -15.70 -4.87 12.06
CA ILE A 250 -16.29 -5.74 11.03
C ILE A 250 -15.31 -6.85 10.63
N ALA A 251 -14.03 -6.51 10.40
CA ALA A 251 -13.02 -7.50 10.05
C ALA A 251 -12.87 -8.58 11.12
N LEU A 252 -12.82 -8.17 12.40
CA LEU A 252 -12.66 -9.10 13.53
C LEU A 252 -13.92 -9.96 13.75
N ILE A 253 -15.12 -9.41 13.62
CA ILE A 253 -16.38 -10.17 13.75
C ILE A 253 -16.50 -11.20 12.64
N LEU A 254 -16.08 -10.88 11.42
CA LEU A 254 -16.17 -11.80 10.28
C LEU A 254 -15.02 -12.81 10.22
N SER A 255 -13.89 -12.55 10.90
CA SER A 255 -12.69 -13.37 10.77
C SER A 255 -12.83 -14.85 11.13
N PRO A 256 -13.74 -15.30 12.03
CA PRO A 256 -13.93 -16.72 12.29
C PRO A 256 -14.52 -17.52 11.11
N VAL A 257 -15.27 -16.85 10.22
CA VAL A 257 -15.90 -17.46 9.03
C VAL A 257 -15.16 -17.10 7.76
N TYR A 258 -14.59 -15.92 7.71
CA TYR A 258 -13.85 -15.39 6.57
C TYR A 258 -12.48 -14.90 7.05
N PRO A 259 -11.46 -15.78 7.07
CA PRO A 259 -10.18 -15.50 7.74
C PRO A 259 -9.43 -14.31 7.13
N ILE A 260 -8.60 -13.67 7.95
CA ILE A 260 -7.77 -12.54 7.55
C ILE A 260 -6.52 -13.09 6.85
N ILE A 261 -6.51 -13.05 5.51
CA ILE A 261 -5.41 -13.60 4.70
C ILE A 261 -4.95 -12.58 3.66
N LYS A 262 -3.75 -12.02 3.89
CA LYS A 262 -3.10 -11.11 2.95
C LYS A 262 -2.84 -11.75 1.59
N ASN A 263 -2.36 -12.98 1.59
CA ASN A 263 -1.98 -13.68 0.36
C ASN A 263 -3.14 -13.91 -0.60
N LEU A 264 -4.39 -13.91 -0.10
CA LEU A 264 -5.61 -14.04 -0.88
C LEU A 264 -6.39 -12.72 -1.02
N TRP A 265 -5.94 -11.66 -0.36
CA TRP A 265 -6.64 -10.36 -0.30
C TRP A 265 -8.11 -10.51 0.08
N THR A 266 -8.38 -11.28 1.16
CA THR A 266 -9.73 -11.46 1.68
C THR A 266 -10.36 -10.12 2.06
N MET A 267 -11.69 -10.01 2.03
CA MET A 267 -12.33 -8.73 2.40
C MET A 267 -12.11 -8.38 3.87
N THR A 268 -11.98 -9.37 4.75
CA THR A 268 -11.58 -9.18 6.15
C THR A 268 -10.20 -8.55 6.27
N PHE A 269 -9.22 -8.99 5.47
CA PHE A 269 -7.91 -8.37 5.37
C PHE A 269 -8.00 -6.92 4.86
N ASN A 270 -8.81 -6.68 3.84
CA ASN A 270 -9.01 -5.33 3.30
C ASN A 270 -9.72 -4.41 4.29
N PHE A 271 -10.74 -4.87 5.02
CA PHE A 271 -11.41 -4.09 6.05
C PHE A 271 -10.45 -3.73 7.19
N LEU A 272 -9.67 -4.69 7.67
CA LEU A 272 -8.66 -4.45 8.71
C LEU A 272 -7.63 -3.42 8.24
N SER A 273 -7.08 -3.63 7.04
CA SER A 273 -6.06 -2.74 6.46
C SER A 273 -6.60 -1.33 6.19
N ALA A 274 -7.82 -1.20 5.64
CA ALA A 274 -8.47 0.10 5.42
C ALA A 274 -8.76 0.80 6.74
N GLY A 275 -9.22 0.05 7.74
CA GLY A 275 -9.53 0.58 9.07
C GLY A 275 -8.28 1.16 9.74
N ILE A 276 -7.18 0.42 9.78
CA ILE A 276 -5.91 0.90 10.34
C ILE A 276 -5.38 2.09 9.51
N SER A 277 -5.46 2.03 8.18
CA SER A 277 -5.03 3.12 7.29
C SER A 277 -5.81 4.42 7.54
N LEU A 278 -7.12 4.33 7.80
CA LEU A 278 -7.97 5.49 8.16
C LEU A 278 -7.55 6.10 9.50
N ILE A 279 -7.26 5.28 10.50
CA ILE A 279 -6.82 5.77 11.82
C ILE A 279 -5.43 6.42 11.71
N LEU A 280 -4.49 5.81 10.97
CA LEU A 280 -3.18 6.40 10.74
C LEU A 280 -3.29 7.73 9.98
N LEU A 281 -4.09 7.79 8.91
CA LEU A 281 -4.34 9.03 8.21
C LEU A 281 -4.96 10.10 9.11
N ALA A 282 -5.94 9.73 9.94
CA ALA A 282 -6.57 10.64 10.89
C ALA A 282 -5.55 11.21 11.90
N LEU A 283 -4.67 10.35 12.42
CA LEU A 283 -3.61 10.74 13.36
C LEU A 283 -2.63 11.73 12.71
N PHE A 284 -2.06 11.36 11.55
CA PHE A 284 -1.11 12.21 10.83
C PHE A 284 -1.75 13.54 10.42
N TYR A 285 -2.97 13.51 9.90
CA TYR A 285 -3.72 14.71 9.54
C TYR A 285 -3.97 15.60 10.76
N TYR A 286 -4.42 15.03 11.88
CA TYR A 286 -4.71 15.80 13.09
C TYR A 286 -3.44 16.44 13.67
N VAL A 287 -2.34 15.69 13.75
CA VAL A 287 -1.07 16.18 14.31
C VAL A 287 -0.42 17.22 13.41
N ILE A 288 -0.37 16.97 12.11
CA ILE A 288 0.42 17.77 11.15
C ILE A 288 -0.38 18.94 10.59
N ASP A 289 -1.60 18.69 10.05
CA ASP A 289 -2.36 19.70 9.32
C ASP A 289 -3.34 20.48 10.22
N VAL A 290 -3.89 19.85 11.28
CA VAL A 290 -4.86 20.48 12.18
C VAL A 290 -4.20 21.16 13.37
N LYS A 291 -3.46 20.41 14.17
CA LYS A 291 -2.77 20.94 15.36
C LYS A 291 -1.48 21.66 15.02
N LYS A 292 -0.90 21.33 13.86
CA LYS A 292 0.39 21.91 13.40
C LYS A 292 1.44 21.84 14.51
N ILE A 293 1.51 20.67 15.17
CA ILE A 293 2.49 20.45 16.24
C ILE A 293 3.87 20.74 15.66
N GLY A 294 4.56 21.69 16.28
CA GLY A 294 5.84 22.22 15.79
C GLY A 294 6.97 21.96 16.78
N GLY A 295 8.17 22.34 16.36
CA GLY A 295 9.43 22.22 17.10
C GLY A 295 10.56 21.82 16.13
N LYS A 296 11.77 22.30 16.37
CA LYS A 296 12.90 22.07 15.44
C LYS A 296 13.14 20.58 15.15
N VAL A 297 13.06 19.73 16.16
CA VAL A 297 13.28 18.28 16.00
C VAL A 297 12.13 17.64 15.21
N PHE A 298 10.87 17.93 15.58
CA PHE A 298 9.70 17.37 14.91
C PHE A 298 9.65 17.77 13.43
N SER A 299 9.93 19.03 13.10
CA SER A 299 10.00 19.51 11.72
C SER A 299 11.05 18.76 10.89
N LYS A 300 12.22 18.42 11.48
CA LYS A 300 13.24 17.61 10.80
C LYS A 300 12.76 16.18 10.54
N ILE A 301 12.04 15.58 11.50
CA ILE A 301 11.45 14.24 11.33
C ILE A 301 10.40 14.27 10.21
N LEU A 302 9.51 15.26 10.19
CA LEU A 302 8.53 15.41 9.13
C LEU A 302 9.20 15.58 7.77
N PHE A 303 10.26 16.40 7.70
CA PHE A 303 11.03 16.62 6.48
C PHE A 303 11.72 15.34 6.01
N PHE A 304 12.29 14.54 6.92
CA PHE A 304 12.88 13.24 6.61
C PHE A 304 11.87 12.33 5.88
N PHE A 305 10.68 12.15 6.44
CA PHE A 305 9.64 11.34 5.81
C PHE A 305 9.08 11.98 4.54
N GLN A 306 8.98 13.32 4.48
CA GLN A 306 8.49 14.01 3.30
C GLN A 306 9.38 13.78 2.09
N VAL A 307 10.70 13.81 2.23
CA VAL A 307 11.66 13.51 1.15
C VAL A 307 11.41 12.11 0.58
N ILE A 308 11.27 11.11 1.45
CA ILE A 308 10.97 9.74 1.04
C ILE A 308 9.59 9.66 0.35
N GLY A 309 8.58 10.30 0.92
CA GLY A 309 7.21 10.24 0.45
C GLY A 309 6.99 10.86 -0.93
N LEU A 310 7.75 11.91 -1.26
CA LEU A 310 7.71 12.57 -2.57
C LEU A 310 8.22 11.66 -3.69
N ASN A 311 9.16 10.79 -3.39
CA ASN A 311 9.91 9.98 -4.34
C ASN A 311 9.69 8.46 -4.14
N SER A 312 8.55 8.04 -3.57
CA SER A 312 8.28 6.66 -3.14
C SER A 312 8.48 5.61 -4.24
N ILE A 313 7.97 5.85 -5.46
CA ILE A 313 8.12 4.90 -6.58
C ILE A 313 9.56 4.88 -7.07
N THR A 314 10.22 6.04 -7.07
CA THR A 314 11.63 6.16 -7.48
C THR A 314 12.52 5.30 -6.57
N ILE A 315 12.40 5.44 -5.25
CA ILE A 315 13.22 4.65 -4.34
C ILE A 315 12.86 3.16 -4.40
N TYR A 316 11.58 2.80 -4.53
CA TYR A 316 11.17 1.42 -4.68
C TYR A 316 11.85 0.75 -5.89
N MET A 317 11.93 1.45 -7.03
CA MET A 317 12.64 0.97 -8.22
C MET A 317 14.16 1.01 -8.05
N ALA A 318 14.69 2.09 -7.44
CA ALA A 318 16.11 2.29 -7.26
C ALA A 318 16.75 1.20 -6.39
N THR A 319 16.10 0.75 -5.31
CA THR A 319 16.59 -0.35 -4.45
C THR A 319 16.74 -1.68 -5.18
N ARG A 320 16.05 -1.85 -6.31
CA ARG A 320 16.22 -3.05 -7.16
C ARG A 320 17.40 -2.96 -8.12
N ILE A 321 17.78 -1.73 -8.51
CA ILE A 321 18.81 -1.45 -9.52
C ILE A 321 20.14 -1.14 -8.84
N ILE A 322 20.11 -0.32 -7.78
CA ILE A 322 21.27 0.15 -7.04
C ILE A 322 21.45 -0.70 -5.78
N PRO A 323 22.57 -1.37 -5.59
CA PRO A 323 22.82 -2.19 -4.41
C PRO A 323 23.25 -1.31 -3.21
N PHE A 324 22.33 -0.49 -2.68
CA PHE A 324 22.63 0.48 -1.60
C PHE A 324 23.29 -0.17 -0.37
N ARG A 325 22.96 -1.42 -0.04
CA ARG A 325 23.59 -2.14 1.07
C ARG A 325 25.06 -2.46 0.80
N GLU A 326 25.42 -2.82 -0.43
CA GLU A 326 26.82 -3.05 -0.82
C GLU A 326 27.61 -1.73 -0.81
N VAL A 327 27.01 -0.66 -1.31
CA VAL A 327 27.60 0.67 -1.22
C VAL A 327 27.81 1.08 0.24
N SER A 328 26.82 0.87 1.10
CA SER A 328 26.95 1.11 2.55
C SER A 328 28.07 0.25 3.17
N ARG A 329 28.13 -1.05 2.82
CA ARG A 329 29.16 -1.97 3.32
C ARG A 329 30.57 -1.52 2.95
N PHE A 330 30.76 -0.95 1.79
CA PHE A 330 32.05 -0.40 1.39
C PHE A 330 32.55 0.68 2.37
N PHE A 331 31.68 1.56 2.83
CA PHE A 331 32.03 2.65 3.73
C PHE A 331 32.01 2.26 5.22
N THR A 332 31.11 1.38 5.63
CA THR A 332 30.83 1.08 7.05
C THR A 332 31.16 -0.36 7.44
N GLY A 333 31.66 -1.19 6.52
CA GLY A 333 31.90 -2.61 6.76
C GLY A 333 32.89 -2.91 7.87
N TRP A 334 33.87 -2.05 8.09
CA TRP A 334 34.84 -2.14 9.19
C TRP A 334 34.21 -1.95 10.58
N LEU A 335 33.01 -1.36 10.65
CA LEU A 335 32.25 -1.17 11.89
C LEU A 335 31.37 -2.40 12.23
N VAL A 336 31.26 -3.38 11.34
CA VAL A 336 30.41 -4.57 11.58
C VAL A 336 30.94 -5.38 12.76
N ALA A 337 32.25 -5.57 12.86
CA ALA A 337 32.85 -6.35 13.95
C ALA A 337 32.54 -5.76 15.35
N PRO A 338 32.69 -4.44 15.62
CA PRO A 338 32.37 -3.87 16.91
C PRO A 338 30.89 -3.56 17.13
N LEU A 339 30.09 -3.30 16.08
CA LEU A 339 28.70 -2.78 16.22
C LEU A 339 27.63 -3.76 15.75
N GLY A 340 27.95 -4.66 14.81
CA GLY A 340 26.98 -5.58 14.20
C GLY A 340 26.45 -5.12 12.83
N GLU A 341 25.75 -6.00 12.15
CA GLU A 341 25.22 -5.79 10.77
C GLU A 341 24.20 -4.65 10.64
N TRP A 342 23.59 -4.19 11.71
CA TRP A 342 22.62 -3.08 11.66
C TRP A 342 23.22 -1.78 11.12
N ILE A 343 24.56 -1.60 11.26
CA ILE A 343 25.25 -0.40 10.77
C ILE A 343 25.23 -0.30 9.23
N ILE A 344 25.27 -1.45 8.54
CA ILE A 344 25.15 -1.50 7.08
C ILE A 344 23.76 -1.04 6.64
N ILE A 345 22.72 -1.47 7.36
CA ILE A 345 21.34 -1.10 7.04
C ILE A 345 21.11 0.37 7.31
N LEU A 346 21.61 0.89 8.42
CA LEU A 346 21.51 2.31 8.74
C LEU A 346 22.23 3.17 7.69
N GLY A 347 23.46 2.77 7.31
CA GLY A 347 24.20 3.44 6.26
C GLY A 347 23.49 3.41 4.91
N ALA A 348 22.86 2.29 4.54
CA ALA A 348 22.05 2.19 3.33
C ALA A 348 20.86 3.17 3.36
N ILE A 349 20.10 3.23 4.48
CA ILE A 349 18.99 4.19 4.65
C ILE A 349 19.49 5.64 4.50
N VAL A 350 20.65 5.97 5.05
CA VAL A 350 21.23 7.31 4.93
C VAL A 350 21.58 7.63 3.47
N ILE A 351 22.22 6.70 2.75
CA ILE A 351 22.56 6.87 1.33
C ILE A 351 21.30 7.00 0.47
N GLU A 352 20.29 6.15 0.70
CA GLU A 352 18.99 6.21 0.02
C GLU A 352 18.29 7.56 0.26
N TRP A 353 18.32 8.05 1.50
CA TRP A 353 17.71 9.33 1.82
C TRP A 353 18.42 10.50 1.12
N TYR A 354 19.75 10.53 1.11
CA TYR A 354 20.52 11.54 0.36
C TYR A 354 20.26 11.43 -1.15
N PHE A 355 20.22 10.23 -1.69
CA PHE A 355 19.86 10.02 -3.08
C PHE A 355 18.49 10.65 -3.42
N LEU A 356 17.48 10.48 -2.56
CA LEU A 356 16.17 11.08 -2.75
C LEU A 356 16.15 12.61 -2.52
N TYR A 357 16.98 13.10 -1.62
CA TYR A 357 17.07 14.53 -1.33
C TYR A 357 17.59 15.34 -2.52
N PHE A 358 18.48 14.75 -3.31
CA PHE A 358 19.06 15.40 -4.50
C PHE A 358 18.22 15.21 -5.79
N LEU A 359 17.13 14.45 -5.75
CA LEU A 359 16.15 14.32 -6.85
C LEU A 359 15.04 15.36 -6.75
#